data_5b8dd3debeba2e7f9c145cf4e3118204
#
_entry.id   5b8dd3debeba2e7f9c145cf4e3118204
#
_cell.length_a   1.000
_cell.length_b   1.000
_cell.length_c   1.000
_cell.angle_alpha   90.00
_cell.angle_beta   90.00
_cell.angle_gamma   90.00
#
_symmetry.space_group_name_H-M   'P 1'
#
loop_
_entity.id
_entity.type
_entity.pdbx_description
1 polymer ?
#
loop_
_entity_poly.entity_id
_entity_poly.type
_entity_poly.pdbx_seq_one_letter_code
_entity_poly.pdbx_strand_id
1 'polypeptide(L)'
;MTFNIKKHWETVYETKTQEQVSWTQKIPKDSLDFIQSLKLNKDANIIDIGGGDSFLVDFLLEDGYTNISVLDISNKALERAKDRLGTNAAKITWIVSNIIDFKPEKNYDVWHDRAAFHFLTKENDIKTYVSTTEKYVSKNLIIGTFSNNGPLKCSGLEITQYSKNKMHKTFNSKFEPVKCVIKNHQTPFNTIQNFTFCSFKKR
;
A
#
# COMPACT_ATOMS: atom_id res chain seq x y z
N MET A 1 -20.43 17.30 12.41
CA MET A 1 -19.32 16.44 12.89
C MET A 1 -18.34 16.23 11.74
N THR A 2 -17.07 16.53 11.94
CA THR A 2 -16.02 16.26 10.94
C THR A 2 -15.82 14.75 10.82
N PHE A 3 -15.79 14.23 9.58
CA PHE A 3 -15.53 12.82 9.32
C PHE A 3 -14.13 12.43 9.83
N ASN A 4 -14.07 11.37 10.65
CA ASN A 4 -12.82 10.87 11.22
C ASN A 4 -12.39 9.59 10.49
N ILE A 5 -11.42 9.72 9.59
CA ILE A 5 -10.92 8.63 8.75
C ILE A 5 -10.32 7.48 9.58
N LYS A 6 -9.61 7.78 10.68
CA LYS A 6 -9.04 6.77 11.56
C LYS A 6 -10.15 5.93 12.20
N LYS A 7 -11.17 6.59 12.78
CA LYS A 7 -12.32 5.89 13.38
C LYS A 7 -13.05 5.02 12.36
N HIS A 8 -13.18 5.48 11.11
CA HIS A 8 -13.78 4.69 10.03
C HIS A 8 -13.02 3.37 9.84
N TRP A 9 -11.70 3.42 9.66
CA TRP A 9 -10.89 2.22 9.43
C TRP A 9 -10.82 1.31 10.67
N GLU A 10 -10.71 1.87 11.87
CA GLU A 10 -10.80 1.08 13.10
C GLU A 10 -12.12 0.30 13.17
N THR A 11 -13.24 0.95 12.83
CA THR A 11 -14.56 0.29 12.80
C THR A 11 -14.63 -0.79 11.73
N VAL A 12 -14.09 -0.55 10.54
CA VAL A 12 -14.04 -1.56 9.46
C VAL A 12 -13.31 -2.81 9.93
N TYR A 13 -12.12 -2.65 10.50
CA TYR A 13 -11.32 -3.79 10.98
C TYR A 13 -11.86 -4.39 12.29
N GLU A 14 -12.69 -3.67 13.05
CA GLU A 14 -13.38 -4.23 14.21
C GLU A 14 -14.57 -5.12 13.83
N THR A 15 -15.30 -4.73 12.77
CA THR A 15 -16.61 -5.33 12.46
C THR A 15 -16.61 -6.26 11.28
N LYS A 16 -15.57 -6.26 10.42
CA LYS A 16 -15.51 -7.09 9.21
C LYS A 16 -14.36 -8.09 9.28
N THR A 17 -14.60 -9.30 8.78
CA THR A 17 -13.53 -10.29 8.56
C THR A 17 -12.82 -10.00 7.23
N GLN A 18 -11.72 -10.72 6.96
CA GLN A 18 -11.00 -10.60 5.69
C GLN A 18 -11.84 -10.96 4.47
N GLU A 19 -12.74 -11.94 4.60
CA GLU A 19 -13.64 -12.37 3.53
C GLU A 19 -14.75 -11.34 3.25
N GLN A 20 -14.99 -10.42 4.17
CA GLN A 20 -16.02 -9.38 4.08
C GLN A 20 -15.48 -8.04 3.54
N VAL A 21 -14.23 -8.01 3.09
CA VAL A 21 -13.63 -6.81 2.51
C VAL A 21 -13.09 -7.08 1.11
N SER A 22 -13.31 -6.13 0.20
CA SER A 22 -13.07 -6.34 -1.22
C SER A 22 -11.59 -6.37 -1.63
N TRP A 23 -10.70 -5.87 -0.79
CA TRP A 23 -9.26 -5.76 -1.11
C TRP A 23 -8.43 -6.98 -0.70
N THR A 24 -9.03 -7.92 0.04
CA THR A 24 -8.31 -9.10 0.55
C THR A 24 -7.77 -9.97 -0.58
N GLN A 25 -6.53 -10.40 -0.42
CA GLN A 25 -5.86 -11.38 -1.27
C GLN A 25 -5.13 -12.38 -0.39
N LYS A 26 -5.45 -13.68 -0.53
CA LYS A 26 -4.69 -14.75 0.17
C LYS A 26 -3.23 -14.78 -0.28
N ILE A 27 -2.99 -14.52 -1.57
CA ILE A 27 -1.66 -14.35 -2.15
C ILE A 27 -1.66 -13.01 -2.88
N PRO A 28 -0.94 -11.99 -2.42
CA PRO A 28 -0.86 -10.68 -3.07
C PRO A 28 0.09 -10.73 -4.28
N LYS A 29 -0.26 -11.56 -5.26
CA LYS A 29 0.60 -11.96 -6.37
C LYS A 29 1.19 -10.77 -7.12
N ASP A 30 0.37 -9.76 -7.45
CA ASP A 30 0.86 -8.61 -8.21
C ASP A 30 1.91 -7.82 -7.41
N SER A 31 1.69 -7.60 -6.12
CA SER A 31 2.67 -6.95 -5.22
C SER A 31 3.97 -7.74 -5.16
N LEU A 32 3.87 -9.06 -4.97
CA LEU A 32 5.03 -9.96 -4.92
C LEU A 32 5.80 -9.97 -6.24
N ASP A 33 5.12 -10.12 -7.39
CA ASP A 33 5.74 -10.09 -8.71
C ASP A 33 6.52 -8.78 -8.96
N PHE A 34 5.98 -7.63 -8.53
CA PHE A 34 6.67 -6.35 -8.64
C PHE A 34 7.89 -6.28 -7.73
N ILE A 35 7.78 -6.67 -6.46
CA ILE A 35 8.90 -6.64 -5.50
C ILE A 35 10.00 -7.63 -5.92
N GLN A 36 9.66 -8.85 -6.28
CA GLN A 36 10.62 -9.88 -6.73
C GLN A 36 11.36 -9.48 -8.00
N SER A 37 10.69 -8.76 -8.93
CA SER A 37 11.32 -8.26 -10.16
C SER A 37 12.46 -7.26 -9.90
N LEU A 38 12.50 -6.64 -8.71
CA LEU A 38 13.55 -5.69 -8.33
C LEU A 38 14.86 -6.38 -7.92
N LYS A 39 14.85 -7.69 -7.68
CA LYS A 39 16.02 -8.51 -7.28
C LYS A 39 16.81 -7.87 -6.12
N LEU A 40 16.10 -7.49 -5.07
CA LEU A 40 16.66 -6.81 -3.90
C LEU A 40 17.50 -7.75 -3.03
N ASN A 41 18.47 -7.20 -2.32
CA ASN A 41 19.09 -7.87 -1.19
C ASN A 41 18.07 -8.09 -0.07
N LYS A 42 18.25 -9.13 0.74
CA LYS A 42 17.28 -9.47 1.80
C LYS A 42 17.30 -8.51 3.00
N ASP A 43 18.31 -7.68 3.09
CA ASP A 43 18.43 -6.58 4.06
C ASP A 43 17.87 -5.23 3.54
N ALA A 44 17.26 -5.21 2.36
CA ALA A 44 16.63 -4.01 1.81
C ALA A 44 15.52 -3.49 2.75
N ASN A 45 15.47 -2.16 2.97
CA ASN A 45 14.42 -1.53 3.75
C ASN A 45 13.13 -1.44 2.91
N ILE A 46 12.12 -2.22 3.27
CA ILE A 46 10.81 -2.24 2.60
C ILE A 46 9.77 -1.64 3.53
N ILE A 47 8.93 -0.74 3.02
CA ILE A 47 7.73 -0.28 3.73
C ILE A 47 6.48 -0.59 2.90
N ASP A 48 5.46 -1.16 3.57
CA ASP A 48 4.12 -1.39 3.02
C ASP A 48 3.15 -0.36 3.61
N ILE A 49 2.62 0.51 2.77
CA ILE A 49 1.73 1.62 3.14
C ILE A 49 0.28 1.18 3.04
N GLY A 50 -0.47 1.37 4.12
CA GLY A 50 -1.83 0.85 4.23
C GLY A 50 -1.84 -0.68 4.19
N GLY A 51 -0.77 -1.30 4.75
CA GLY A 51 -0.59 -2.75 4.72
C GLY A 51 -1.68 -3.50 5.50
N GLY A 52 -2.23 -2.85 6.55
CA GLY A 52 -3.34 -3.40 7.32
C GLY A 52 -3.08 -4.83 7.80
N ASP A 53 -4.06 -5.71 7.53
CA ASP A 53 -3.96 -7.15 7.80
C ASP A 53 -3.59 -7.97 6.53
N SER A 54 -2.99 -7.32 5.52
CA SER A 54 -2.51 -7.96 4.29
C SER A 54 -1.51 -9.09 4.57
N PHE A 55 -1.55 -10.13 3.72
CA PHE A 55 -0.57 -11.22 3.75
C PHE A 55 0.77 -10.87 3.09
N LEU A 56 0.96 -9.65 2.56
CA LEU A 56 2.22 -9.30 1.90
C LEU A 56 3.42 -9.46 2.84
N VAL A 57 3.27 -9.02 4.08
CA VAL A 57 4.33 -9.10 5.10
C VAL A 57 4.74 -10.55 5.41
N ASP A 58 3.77 -11.50 5.39
CA ASP A 58 4.03 -12.92 5.61
C ASP A 58 4.96 -13.46 4.50
N PHE A 59 4.61 -13.23 3.25
CA PHE A 59 5.43 -13.65 2.09
C PHE A 59 6.79 -12.95 2.02
N LEU A 60 6.90 -11.68 2.43
CA LEU A 60 8.19 -11.00 2.49
C LEU A 60 9.11 -11.64 3.55
N LEU A 61 8.56 -12.05 4.69
CA LEU A 61 9.32 -12.79 5.71
C LEU A 61 9.74 -14.18 5.20
N GLU A 62 8.83 -14.91 4.55
CA GLU A 62 9.10 -16.22 3.94
C GLU A 62 10.20 -16.12 2.87
N ASP A 63 10.19 -15.05 2.07
CA ASP A 63 11.22 -14.74 1.08
C ASP A 63 12.56 -14.32 1.74
N GLY A 64 12.60 -14.18 3.08
CA GLY A 64 13.80 -13.90 3.84
C GLY A 64 14.18 -12.41 3.98
N TYR A 65 13.28 -11.47 3.69
CA TYR A 65 13.52 -10.07 3.96
C TYR A 65 13.53 -9.80 5.47
N THR A 66 14.49 -8.98 5.92
CA THR A 66 14.75 -8.74 7.36
C THR A 66 14.36 -7.34 7.83
N ASN A 67 14.24 -6.38 6.93
CA ASN A 67 13.97 -4.97 7.27
C ASN A 67 12.62 -4.52 6.70
N ILE A 68 11.53 -5.05 7.26
CA ILE A 68 10.17 -4.77 6.82
C ILE A 68 9.49 -3.82 7.80
N SER A 69 8.84 -2.79 7.27
CA SER A 69 7.94 -1.90 8.00
C SER A 69 6.54 -2.00 7.40
N VAL A 70 5.52 -1.97 8.25
CA VAL A 70 4.11 -1.91 7.83
C VAL A 70 3.47 -0.70 8.49
N LEU A 71 2.92 0.18 7.67
CA LEU A 71 2.19 1.36 8.14
C LEU A 71 0.71 1.19 7.83
N ASP A 72 -0.13 1.46 8.81
CA ASP A 72 -1.57 1.62 8.63
C ASP A 72 -2.11 2.66 9.60
N ILE A 73 -3.23 3.29 9.23
CA ILE A 73 -3.94 4.23 10.09
C ILE A 73 -4.71 3.51 11.21
N SER A 74 -5.09 2.25 10.99
CA SER A 74 -5.81 1.41 11.93
C SER A 74 -4.85 0.54 12.75
N ASN A 75 -4.84 0.75 14.05
CA ASN A 75 -4.13 -0.14 14.98
C ASN A 75 -4.74 -1.57 14.96
N LYS A 76 -6.08 -1.67 14.85
CA LYS A 76 -6.77 -2.97 14.81
C LYS A 76 -6.36 -3.81 13.61
N ALA A 77 -6.13 -3.18 12.45
CA ALA A 77 -5.62 -3.86 11.28
C ALA A 77 -4.23 -4.49 11.53
N LEU A 78 -3.33 -3.69 12.12
CA LEU A 78 -1.98 -4.14 12.45
C LEU A 78 -1.98 -5.22 13.55
N GLU A 79 -2.87 -5.12 14.54
CA GLU A 79 -3.01 -6.16 15.58
C GLU A 79 -3.39 -7.50 14.97
N ARG A 80 -4.35 -7.54 14.02
CA ARG A 80 -4.71 -8.78 13.31
C ARG A 80 -3.52 -9.40 12.57
N ALA A 81 -2.69 -8.58 11.90
CA ALA A 81 -1.49 -9.06 11.25
C ALA A 81 -0.47 -9.61 12.25
N LYS A 82 -0.28 -8.92 13.40
CA LYS A 82 0.60 -9.37 14.49
C LYS A 82 0.13 -10.71 15.07
N ASP A 83 -1.16 -10.84 15.36
CA ASP A 83 -1.74 -12.07 15.91
C ASP A 83 -1.54 -13.25 14.95
N ARG A 84 -1.75 -13.03 13.65
CA ARG A 84 -1.51 -14.04 12.60
C ARG A 84 -0.05 -14.46 12.52
N LEU A 85 0.88 -13.50 12.59
CA LEU A 85 2.33 -13.75 12.51
C LEU A 85 2.91 -14.38 13.77
N GLY A 86 2.24 -14.25 14.92
CA GLY A 86 2.71 -14.75 16.21
C GLY A 86 4.09 -14.19 16.55
N THR A 87 5.05 -15.06 16.89
CA THR A 87 6.41 -14.64 17.25
C THR A 87 7.16 -13.91 16.13
N ASN A 88 6.81 -14.14 14.86
CA ASN A 88 7.41 -13.44 13.73
C ASN A 88 7.03 -11.96 13.67
N ALA A 89 5.96 -11.53 14.35
CA ALA A 89 5.58 -10.12 14.42
C ALA A 89 6.67 -9.23 15.02
N ALA A 90 7.53 -9.76 15.89
CA ALA A 90 8.67 -9.05 16.48
C ALA A 90 9.76 -8.67 15.46
N LYS A 91 9.76 -9.29 14.28
CA LYS A 91 10.71 -8.97 13.19
C LYS A 91 10.27 -7.78 12.34
N ILE A 92 9.08 -7.25 12.56
CA ILE A 92 8.47 -6.20 11.74
C ILE A 92 8.41 -4.89 12.52
N THR A 93 8.69 -3.78 11.85
CA THR A 93 8.44 -2.43 12.39
C THR A 93 6.99 -2.04 12.08
N TRP A 94 6.15 -1.98 13.10
CA TRP A 94 4.74 -1.60 12.99
C TRP A 94 4.54 -0.12 13.24
N ILE A 95 3.86 0.59 12.32
CA ILE A 95 3.68 2.04 12.40
C ILE A 95 2.19 2.38 12.29
N VAL A 96 1.61 2.88 13.39
CA VAL A 96 0.21 3.37 13.39
C VAL A 96 0.23 4.86 13.07
N SER A 97 -0.07 5.21 11.83
CA SER A 97 -0.10 6.61 11.37
C SER A 97 -1.00 6.80 10.17
N ASN A 98 -1.60 7.99 10.06
CA ASN A 98 -2.07 8.45 8.76
C ASN A 98 -0.84 8.77 7.88
N ILE A 99 -0.86 8.31 6.64
CA ILE A 99 0.27 8.51 5.72
C ILE A 99 0.62 9.99 5.50
N ILE A 100 -0.36 10.89 5.60
CA ILE A 100 -0.15 12.34 5.45
C ILE A 100 0.62 12.94 6.63
N ASP A 101 0.47 12.35 7.82
CA ASP A 101 1.14 12.80 9.04
C ASP A 101 2.45 12.02 9.29
N PHE A 102 2.70 10.99 8.49
CA PHE A 102 3.86 10.12 8.66
C PHE A 102 5.17 10.84 8.35
N LYS A 103 6.08 10.80 9.31
CA LYS A 103 7.43 11.34 9.20
C LYS A 103 8.43 10.18 9.32
N PRO A 104 8.91 9.62 8.20
CA PRO A 104 9.89 8.55 8.23
C PRO A 104 11.17 8.96 8.95
N GLU A 105 11.71 8.08 9.80
CA GLU A 105 12.99 8.27 10.49
C GLU A 105 14.18 7.71 9.69
N LYS A 106 13.88 6.93 8.63
CA LYS A 106 14.88 6.31 7.76
C LYS A 106 14.42 6.35 6.30
N ASN A 107 15.34 6.08 5.39
CA ASN A 107 15.04 5.86 3.99
C ASN A 107 14.61 4.41 3.73
N TYR A 108 13.76 4.23 2.72
CA TYR A 108 13.28 2.94 2.28
C TYR A 108 13.77 2.64 0.86
N ASP A 109 14.31 1.44 0.65
CA ASP A 109 14.71 0.97 -0.68
C ASP A 109 13.50 0.69 -1.56
N VAL A 110 12.42 0.22 -0.93
CA VAL A 110 11.13 0.01 -1.58
C VAL A 110 10.02 0.62 -0.73
N TRP A 111 9.22 1.44 -1.39
CA TRP A 111 7.96 1.93 -0.89
C TRP A 111 6.85 1.28 -1.69
N HIS A 112 6.10 0.40 -1.04
CA HIS A 112 4.97 -0.29 -1.63
C HIS A 112 3.67 0.30 -1.09
N ASP A 113 2.71 0.53 -1.96
CA ASP A 113 1.36 1.00 -1.62
C ASP A 113 0.37 0.33 -2.56
N ARG A 114 -0.51 -0.47 -2.01
CA ARG A 114 -1.63 -1.05 -2.75
C ARG A 114 -2.94 -0.65 -2.10
N ALA A 115 -3.72 0.16 -2.81
CA ALA A 115 -5.05 0.59 -2.40
C ALA A 115 -5.09 1.52 -1.16
N ALA A 116 -3.99 2.23 -0.85
CA ALA A 116 -3.97 3.29 0.16
C ALA A 116 -3.89 4.68 -0.49
N PHE A 117 -2.99 4.89 -1.43
CA PHE A 117 -2.81 6.18 -2.13
C PHE A 117 -4.09 6.72 -2.79
N HIS A 118 -4.95 5.87 -3.31
CA HIS A 118 -6.16 6.32 -3.99
C HIS A 118 -7.20 6.98 -3.06
N PHE A 119 -7.10 6.81 -1.73
CA PHE A 119 -7.95 7.52 -0.78
C PHE A 119 -7.57 8.99 -0.61
N LEU A 120 -6.42 9.41 -1.12
CA LEU A 120 -6.02 10.81 -1.15
C LEU A 120 -6.75 11.52 -2.31
N THR A 121 -7.84 12.21 -1.97
CA THR A 121 -8.68 12.91 -2.94
C THR A 121 -8.39 14.41 -2.99
N LYS A 122 -7.72 14.98 -1.98
CA LYS A 122 -7.32 16.38 -1.92
C LYS A 122 -5.94 16.57 -2.52
N GLU A 123 -5.80 17.61 -3.34
CA GLU A 123 -4.53 17.92 -4.02
C GLU A 123 -3.36 18.09 -3.04
N ASN A 124 -3.59 18.76 -1.90
CA ASN A 124 -2.56 18.96 -0.89
C ASN A 124 -2.10 17.65 -0.25
N ASP A 125 -3.02 16.72 -0.01
CA ASP A 125 -2.69 15.40 0.55
C ASP A 125 -1.85 14.58 -0.45
N ILE A 126 -2.23 14.63 -1.74
CA ILE A 126 -1.47 14.00 -2.83
C ILE A 126 -0.05 14.60 -2.90
N LYS A 127 0.08 15.94 -2.87
CA LYS A 127 1.38 16.62 -2.87
C LYS A 127 2.24 16.24 -1.66
N THR A 128 1.63 16.15 -0.47
CA THR A 128 2.33 15.72 0.75
C THR A 128 2.85 14.29 0.61
N TYR A 129 2.02 13.36 0.12
CA TYR A 129 2.43 11.98 -0.13
C TYR A 129 3.60 11.92 -1.13
N VAL A 130 3.48 12.59 -2.28
CA VAL A 130 4.53 12.63 -3.32
C VAL A 130 5.84 13.19 -2.73
N SER A 131 5.79 14.32 -2.02
CA SER A 131 6.96 14.92 -1.36
C SER A 131 7.61 13.96 -0.35
N THR A 132 6.81 13.21 0.41
CA THR A 132 7.30 12.19 1.35
C THR A 132 8.03 11.07 0.60
N THR A 133 7.44 10.54 -0.48
CA THR A 133 8.11 9.53 -1.30
C THR A 133 9.39 10.06 -1.95
N GLU A 134 9.37 11.29 -2.46
CA GLU A 134 10.54 11.94 -3.05
C GLU A 134 11.70 12.11 -2.07
N LYS A 135 11.40 12.29 -0.80
CA LYS A 135 12.41 12.48 0.25
C LYS A 135 12.95 11.16 0.78
N TYR A 136 12.08 10.17 1.01
CA TYR A 136 12.43 8.99 1.81
C TYR A 136 12.52 7.68 1.02
N VAL A 137 12.11 7.64 -0.25
CA VAL A 137 12.40 6.50 -1.13
C VAL A 137 13.79 6.63 -1.70
N SER A 138 14.62 5.60 -1.52
CA SER A 138 16.00 5.59 -2.01
C SER A 138 16.16 4.92 -3.38
N LYS A 139 15.29 3.91 -3.72
CA LYS A 139 15.43 3.16 -4.97
C LYS A 139 14.11 3.03 -5.75
N ASN A 140 13.10 2.39 -5.18
CA ASN A 140 11.91 1.98 -5.93
C ASN A 140 10.61 2.37 -5.24
N LEU A 141 9.64 2.79 -6.04
CA LEU A 141 8.27 3.07 -5.62
C LEU A 141 7.32 2.16 -6.39
N ILE A 142 6.44 1.46 -5.69
CA ILE A 142 5.42 0.59 -6.27
C ILE A 142 4.05 1.07 -5.80
N ILE A 143 3.17 1.44 -6.75
CA ILE A 143 1.83 1.96 -6.45
C ILE A 143 0.78 1.18 -7.22
N GLY A 144 -0.19 0.61 -6.49
CA GLY A 144 -1.39 -0.02 -7.02
C GLY A 144 -2.65 0.74 -6.62
N THR A 145 -3.39 1.28 -7.56
CA THR A 145 -4.62 2.07 -7.33
C THR A 145 -5.74 1.59 -8.22
N PHE A 146 -7.00 1.97 -7.95
CA PHE A 146 -8.04 1.77 -8.95
C PHE A 146 -7.73 2.54 -10.23
N SER A 147 -7.90 1.84 -11.36
CA SER A 147 -7.79 2.43 -12.70
C SER A 147 -9.04 3.25 -13.04
N ASN A 148 -9.05 3.91 -14.20
CA ASN A 148 -10.25 4.60 -14.71
C ASN A 148 -11.45 3.66 -14.96
N ASN A 149 -11.21 2.35 -15.06
CA ASN A 149 -12.24 1.31 -15.20
C ASN A 149 -12.53 0.60 -13.86
N GLY A 150 -11.90 1.03 -12.78
CA GLY A 150 -12.15 0.51 -11.44
C GLY A 150 -13.31 1.21 -10.75
N PRO A 151 -13.63 0.82 -9.50
CA PRO A 151 -14.66 1.47 -8.70
C PRO A 151 -14.38 2.97 -8.47
N LEU A 152 -15.46 3.73 -8.23
CA LEU A 152 -15.37 5.15 -7.82
C LEU A 152 -15.29 5.31 -6.30
N LYS A 153 -15.63 4.27 -5.55
CA LYS A 153 -15.59 4.24 -4.08
C LYS A 153 -14.97 2.95 -3.57
N CYS A 154 -14.35 3.03 -2.41
CA CYS A 154 -13.88 1.87 -1.67
C CYS A 154 -14.27 2.01 -0.20
N SER A 155 -14.85 0.95 0.40
CA SER A 155 -15.34 0.98 1.79
C SER A 155 -16.26 2.19 2.10
N GLY A 156 -17.08 2.60 1.13
CA GLY A 156 -17.96 3.76 1.26
C GLY A 156 -17.29 5.12 1.07
N LEU A 157 -15.98 5.16 0.91
CA LEU A 157 -15.21 6.40 0.73
C LEU A 157 -14.98 6.70 -0.75
N GLU A 158 -15.00 7.98 -1.09
CA GLU A 158 -14.55 8.46 -2.39
C GLU A 158 -13.07 8.19 -2.58
N ILE A 159 -12.67 7.87 -3.83
CA ILE A 159 -11.28 7.63 -4.18
C ILE A 159 -10.90 8.39 -5.45
N THR A 160 -9.61 8.53 -5.67
CA THR A 160 -9.04 9.04 -6.91
C THR A 160 -8.63 7.88 -7.82
N GLN A 161 -9.23 7.81 -9.02
CA GLN A 161 -8.81 6.85 -10.05
C GLN A 161 -7.55 7.35 -10.77
N TYR A 162 -6.67 6.41 -11.14
CA TYR A 162 -5.43 6.71 -11.85
C TYR A 162 -5.28 5.88 -13.12
N SER A 163 -5.25 6.56 -14.28
CA SER A 163 -4.69 5.97 -15.50
C SER A 163 -3.16 5.85 -15.39
N LYS A 164 -2.53 5.05 -16.25
CA LYS A 164 -1.07 4.97 -16.35
C LYS A 164 -0.44 6.36 -16.53
N ASN A 165 -0.99 7.17 -17.43
CA ASN A 165 -0.49 8.53 -17.71
C ASN A 165 -0.63 9.46 -16.50
N LYS A 166 -1.77 9.42 -15.78
CA LYS A 166 -1.96 10.21 -14.56
C LYS A 166 -0.96 9.78 -13.49
N MET A 167 -0.75 8.46 -13.30
CA MET A 167 0.21 7.93 -12.35
C MET A 167 1.64 8.41 -12.67
N HIS A 168 2.05 8.33 -13.96
CA HIS A 168 3.36 8.84 -14.40
C HIS A 168 3.51 10.34 -14.11
N LYS A 169 2.52 11.15 -14.47
CA LYS A 169 2.56 12.61 -14.23
C LYS A 169 2.66 12.94 -12.73
N THR A 170 2.01 12.14 -11.88
CA THR A 170 2.00 12.37 -10.43
C THR A 170 3.40 12.19 -9.82
N PHE A 171 4.20 11.23 -10.31
CA PHE A 171 5.48 10.88 -9.70
C PHE A 171 6.71 11.27 -10.56
N ASN A 172 6.55 11.99 -11.67
CA ASN A 172 7.63 12.24 -12.65
C ASN A 172 8.73 13.22 -12.19
N SER A 173 8.55 13.92 -11.08
CA SER A 173 9.55 14.89 -10.58
C SER A 173 10.87 14.19 -10.20
N LYS A 174 10.80 13.13 -9.40
CA LYS A 174 11.97 12.40 -8.88
C LYS A 174 12.01 10.93 -9.25
N PHE A 175 11.02 10.45 -10.00
CA PHE A 175 10.91 9.04 -10.38
C PHE A 175 10.75 8.88 -11.88
N GLU A 176 11.32 7.81 -12.40
CA GLU A 176 11.09 7.35 -13.78
C GLU A 176 10.26 6.07 -13.77
N PRO A 177 9.24 5.94 -14.66
CA PRO A 177 8.42 4.74 -14.73
C PRO A 177 9.24 3.59 -15.29
N VAL A 178 9.15 2.42 -14.61
CA VAL A 178 9.80 1.18 -15.06
C VAL A 178 8.79 0.26 -15.72
N LYS A 179 7.67 0.01 -15.01
CA LYS A 179 6.61 -0.88 -15.50
C LYS A 179 5.27 -0.36 -15.02
N CYS A 180 4.27 -0.33 -15.92
CA CYS A 180 2.92 0.05 -15.55
C CYS A 180 1.91 -0.82 -16.31
N VAL A 181 1.09 -1.56 -15.57
CA VAL A 181 0.13 -2.53 -16.10
C VAL A 181 -1.26 -2.29 -15.54
N ILE A 182 -2.26 -2.79 -16.26
CA ILE A 182 -3.63 -2.89 -15.75
C ILE A 182 -3.82 -4.31 -15.22
N LYS A 183 -4.38 -4.44 -14.04
CA LYS A 183 -4.60 -5.72 -13.35
C LYS A 183 -6.04 -5.83 -12.87
N ASN A 184 -6.59 -7.02 -12.97
CA ASN A 184 -7.88 -7.35 -12.41
C ASN A 184 -7.69 -8.07 -11.07
N HIS A 185 -8.29 -7.54 -10.03
CA HIS A 185 -8.41 -8.17 -8.73
C HIS A 185 -9.82 -8.78 -8.61
N GLN A 186 -9.88 -10.09 -8.43
CA GLN A 186 -11.12 -10.77 -8.06
C GLN A 186 -11.34 -10.65 -6.55
N THR A 187 -12.44 -10.01 -6.17
CA THR A 187 -12.80 -9.84 -4.75
C THR A 187 -13.35 -11.14 -4.16
N PRO A 188 -13.42 -11.26 -2.82
CA PRO A 188 -14.12 -12.40 -2.18
C PRO A 188 -15.61 -12.53 -2.56
N PHE A 189 -16.20 -11.47 -3.11
CA PHE A 189 -17.60 -11.43 -3.56
C PHE A 189 -17.79 -11.82 -5.03
N ASN A 190 -16.76 -12.39 -5.69
CA ASN A 190 -16.76 -12.73 -7.12
C ASN A 190 -16.96 -11.52 -8.05
N THR A 191 -16.65 -10.31 -7.61
CA THR A 191 -16.62 -9.11 -8.45
C THR A 191 -15.19 -8.78 -8.86
N ILE A 192 -15.03 -8.02 -9.95
CA ILE A 192 -13.72 -7.61 -10.44
C ILE A 192 -13.49 -6.14 -10.14
N GLN A 193 -12.33 -5.85 -9.56
CA GLN A 193 -11.83 -4.50 -9.39
C GLN A 193 -10.60 -4.31 -10.27
N ASN A 194 -10.63 -3.26 -11.10
CA ASN A 194 -9.57 -2.99 -12.05
C ASN A 194 -8.56 -1.98 -11.49
N PHE A 195 -7.29 -2.36 -11.49
CA PHE A 195 -6.18 -1.58 -10.93
C PHE A 195 -5.20 -1.12 -12.00
N THR A 196 -4.67 0.09 -11.83
CA THR A 196 -3.40 0.53 -12.40
C THR A 196 -2.30 0.22 -11.40
N PHE A 197 -1.33 -0.61 -11.80
CA PHE A 197 -0.21 -1.02 -10.96
C PHE A 197 1.09 -0.60 -11.63
N CYS A 198 1.85 0.30 -10.98
CA CYS A 198 3.05 0.88 -11.56
C CYS A 198 4.24 0.74 -10.60
N SER A 199 5.42 0.47 -11.16
CA SER A 199 6.69 0.62 -10.47
C SER A 199 7.51 1.74 -11.09
N PHE A 200 8.25 2.42 -10.22
CA PHE A 200 9.12 3.54 -10.56
C PHE A 200 10.48 3.33 -9.93
N LYS A 201 11.51 3.87 -10.56
CA LYS A 201 12.86 3.95 -10.03
C LYS A 201 13.18 5.39 -9.68
N LYS A 202 13.84 5.60 -8.55
CA LYS A 202 14.36 6.90 -8.14
C LYS A 202 15.42 7.35 -9.13
N ARG A 203 15.39 8.62 -9.54
CA ARG A 203 16.41 9.28 -10.35
C ARG A 203 17.62 9.67 -9.53
#